data_9aa982bbfaff44e53fd59875c595a7c1
#
_entry.id   9aa982bbfaff44e53fd59875c595a7c1
#
_cell.length_a   1.000
_cell.length_b   1.000
_cell.length_c   1.000
_cell.angle_alpha   90.00
_cell.angle_beta   90.00
_cell.angle_gamma   90.00
#
_symmetry.space_group_name_H-M   'P 1'
#
loop_
_entity.id
_entity.type
_entity.pdbx_description
1 polymer ?
#
loop_
_entity_poly.entity_id
_entity_poly.type
_entity_poly.pdbx_seq_one_letter_code
_entity_poly.pdbx_strand_id
1 'polypeptide(L)'
;TIKFDLTKNYGGFKAMNAVNNGPVYKRHATDQKRSNLEAFTNAKIPYVRNHDASFEINYGSEHTVDITAVFPNFDADPYLEESYDFACTDEYIQITNLTGAKTFYRLGQKIEHYVKKYGTIPPKDFKKWAIVCEHIIRHYNEGWADGFKFGMEYWEIWNEPDLDPDESTN
;
A
#
# COMPACT_ATOMS: atom_id res chain seq x y z
N THR A 1 14.49 -32.87 -21.24
CA THR A 1 15.13 -33.22 -19.96
C THR A 1 15.96 -32.06 -19.50
N ILE A 2 15.69 -31.56 -18.31
CA ILE A 2 16.49 -30.50 -17.66
C ILE A 2 17.51 -31.21 -16.78
N LYS A 3 18.80 -30.88 -16.94
CA LYS A 3 19.88 -31.40 -16.10
C LYS A 3 20.37 -30.32 -15.15
N PHE A 4 20.41 -30.63 -13.87
CA PHE A 4 20.99 -29.78 -12.84
C PHE A 4 22.35 -30.34 -12.43
N ASP A 5 23.34 -29.49 -12.37
CA ASP A 5 24.66 -29.80 -11.82
C ASP A 5 24.77 -29.15 -10.43
N LEU A 6 24.50 -29.92 -9.40
CA LEU A 6 24.53 -29.48 -8.01
C LEU A 6 25.96 -29.18 -7.48
N THR A 7 26.98 -29.49 -8.24
CA THR A 7 28.39 -29.20 -7.88
C THR A 7 28.81 -27.79 -8.27
N LYS A 8 28.02 -27.11 -9.09
CA LYS A 8 28.31 -25.77 -9.58
C LYS A 8 27.46 -24.73 -8.82
N ASN A 9 28.14 -23.77 -8.23
CA ASN A 9 27.52 -22.62 -7.63
C ASN A 9 27.63 -21.42 -8.59
N TYR A 10 26.48 -20.94 -9.08
CA TYR A 10 26.38 -19.78 -9.96
C TYR A 10 26.03 -18.46 -9.24
N GLY A 11 26.02 -18.47 -7.93
CA GLY A 11 25.66 -17.33 -7.08
C GLY A 11 24.32 -17.52 -6.34
N GLY A 12 23.89 -16.46 -5.68
CA GLY A 12 22.60 -16.46 -4.94
C GLY A 12 21.41 -16.13 -5.85
N PHE A 13 20.27 -16.67 -5.52
CA PHE A 13 19.00 -16.19 -6.10
C PHE A 13 18.63 -14.83 -5.54
N LYS A 14 18.15 -13.93 -6.41
CA LYS A 14 17.39 -12.77 -5.95
C LYS A 14 16.17 -13.28 -5.19
N ALA A 15 15.89 -12.67 -4.03
CA ALA A 15 14.64 -12.93 -3.34
C ALA A 15 13.47 -12.48 -4.23
N MET A 16 12.61 -13.43 -4.61
CA MET A 16 11.46 -13.22 -5.50
C MET A 16 10.12 -13.54 -4.81
N ASN A 17 10.15 -13.68 -3.49
CA ASN A 17 9.00 -14.03 -2.66
C ASN A 17 8.25 -12.81 -2.13
N ALA A 18 8.26 -11.70 -2.87
CA ALA A 18 7.42 -10.55 -2.59
C ALA A 18 5.93 -10.88 -2.78
N VAL A 19 5.08 -10.22 -2.02
CA VAL A 19 3.65 -10.51 -2.02
C VAL A 19 2.81 -9.25 -2.19
N ASN A 20 1.59 -9.45 -2.65
CA ASN A 20 0.56 -8.43 -2.64
C ASN A 20 -0.18 -8.50 -1.29
N ASN A 21 -0.38 -7.36 -0.66
CA ASN A 21 -0.90 -7.18 0.68
C ASN A 21 -0.04 -7.75 1.82
N GLY A 22 -0.15 -7.10 2.96
CA GLY A 22 0.66 -7.37 4.13
C GLY A 22 0.09 -8.46 5.03
N PRO A 23 0.78 -8.67 6.14
CA PRO A 23 0.35 -9.63 7.14
C PRO A 23 -0.99 -9.21 7.74
N VAL A 24 -1.75 -10.21 8.17
CA VAL A 24 -2.96 -10.00 8.94
C VAL A 24 -2.61 -9.90 10.41
N TYR A 25 -2.96 -8.77 11.02
CA TYR A 25 -2.91 -8.59 12.45
C TYR A 25 -4.18 -7.88 12.89
N LYS A 26 -5.09 -8.59 13.51
CA LYS A 26 -6.34 -8.00 14.01
C LYS A 26 -6.42 -8.11 15.51
N ARG A 27 -6.64 -6.96 16.13
CA ARG A 27 -7.25 -6.90 17.46
C ARG A 27 -8.75 -6.94 17.27
N HIS A 28 -9.37 -8.05 17.62
CA HIS A 28 -10.82 -8.10 17.74
C HIS A 28 -11.23 -7.76 19.17
N ALA A 29 -12.35 -7.07 19.32
CA ALA A 29 -12.97 -6.79 20.61
C ALA A 29 -13.32 -8.06 21.43
N THR A 30 -13.23 -9.24 20.80
CA THR A 30 -13.57 -10.55 21.37
C THR A 30 -12.33 -11.42 21.64
N ASP A 31 -11.15 -10.86 21.84
CA ASP A 31 -9.89 -11.58 22.12
C ASP A 31 -9.44 -12.64 21.08
N GLN A 32 -10.14 -12.78 19.99
CA GLN A 32 -9.71 -13.65 18.90
C GLN A 32 -8.63 -12.95 18.06
N LYS A 33 -7.39 -13.18 18.40
CA LYS A 33 -6.25 -12.74 17.63
C LYS A 33 -6.15 -13.56 16.34
N ARG A 34 -6.44 -12.95 15.22
CA ARG A 34 -6.06 -13.48 13.91
C ARG A 34 -4.75 -12.82 13.48
N SER A 35 -3.68 -13.57 13.49
CA SER A 35 -2.38 -13.06 13.08
C SER A 35 -1.60 -14.13 12.33
N ASN A 36 -0.98 -13.76 11.23
CA ASN A 36 0.01 -14.56 10.52
C ASN A 36 1.40 -13.91 10.56
N LEU A 37 1.62 -12.96 11.49
CA LEU A 37 2.88 -12.23 11.60
C LEU A 37 4.10 -13.13 11.71
N GLU A 38 4.03 -14.17 12.52
CA GLU A 38 5.14 -15.11 12.71
C GLU A 38 5.47 -15.86 11.40
N ALA A 39 4.46 -16.40 10.74
CA ALA A 39 4.64 -17.11 9.47
C ALA A 39 5.20 -16.15 8.39
N PHE A 40 4.71 -14.93 8.37
CA PHE A 40 5.15 -13.90 7.44
C PHE A 40 6.62 -13.51 7.67
N THR A 41 7.00 -13.30 8.93
CA THR A 41 8.37 -13.01 9.34
C THR A 41 9.31 -14.18 9.00
N ASN A 42 8.89 -15.42 9.30
CA ASN A 42 9.68 -16.62 9.03
C ASN A 42 9.87 -16.87 7.53
N ALA A 43 8.92 -16.46 6.71
CA ALA A 43 9.03 -16.54 5.25
C ALA A 43 10.04 -15.53 4.67
N LYS A 44 10.53 -14.58 5.47
CA LYS A 44 11.50 -13.55 5.08
C LYS A 44 11.08 -12.81 3.81
N ILE A 45 9.83 -12.38 3.76
CA ILE A 45 9.28 -11.65 2.63
C ILE A 45 9.98 -10.29 2.54
N PRO A 46 10.63 -9.96 1.41
CA PRO A 46 11.42 -8.74 1.31
C PRO A 46 10.56 -7.49 1.06
N TYR A 47 9.48 -7.64 0.30
CA TYR A 47 8.60 -6.55 -0.10
C TYR A 47 7.13 -6.95 -0.04
N VAL A 48 6.31 -6.01 0.38
CA VAL A 48 4.86 -6.09 0.38
C VAL A 48 4.31 -4.94 -0.44
N ARG A 49 3.61 -5.25 -1.51
CA ARG A 49 2.82 -4.25 -2.25
C ARG A 49 1.47 -4.10 -1.56
N ASN A 50 1.16 -2.91 -1.09
CA ASN A 50 -0.13 -2.64 -0.45
C ASN A 50 -1.16 -2.14 -1.47
N HIS A 51 -1.74 -3.07 -2.19
CA HIS A 51 -2.65 -2.78 -3.29
C HIS A 51 -4.09 -2.48 -2.82
N ASP A 52 -4.66 -3.43 -2.10
CA ASP A 52 -6.06 -3.43 -1.65
C ASP A 52 -6.16 -3.76 -0.16
N ALA A 53 -5.28 -3.14 0.63
CA ALA A 53 -5.27 -3.24 2.06
C ALA A 53 -6.48 -2.50 2.65
N SER A 54 -7.58 -3.19 2.87
CA SER A 54 -8.79 -2.60 3.42
C SER A 54 -8.77 -2.53 4.95
N PHE A 55 -9.46 -1.54 5.50
CA PHE A 55 -9.67 -1.41 6.95
C PHE A 55 -10.40 -2.60 7.54
N GLU A 56 -11.30 -3.18 6.77
CA GLU A 56 -12.11 -4.30 7.17
C GLU A 56 -11.78 -5.54 6.36
N ILE A 57 -12.25 -6.69 6.84
CA ILE A 57 -12.06 -7.98 6.18
C ILE A 57 -12.82 -8.05 4.85
N ASN A 58 -13.76 -7.14 4.65
CA ASN A 58 -14.67 -7.18 3.52
C ASN A 58 -14.04 -6.58 2.27
N TYR A 59 -14.05 -7.37 1.23
CA TYR A 59 -13.71 -6.93 -0.11
C TYR A 59 -14.61 -5.75 -0.54
N GLY A 60 -13.99 -4.70 -1.04
CA GLY A 60 -14.70 -3.52 -1.54
C GLY A 60 -14.89 -2.39 -0.53
N SER A 61 -14.36 -2.49 0.69
CA SER A 61 -14.24 -1.35 1.58
C SER A 61 -13.09 -0.44 1.13
N GLU A 62 -13.07 0.78 1.62
CA GLU A 62 -12.01 1.74 1.34
C GLU A 62 -10.64 1.18 1.75
N HIS A 63 -9.65 1.38 0.90
CA HIS A 63 -8.31 0.87 1.13
C HIS A 63 -7.50 1.88 1.95
N THR A 64 -6.71 1.38 2.89
CA THR A 64 -5.91 2.23 3.79
C THR A 64 -4.93 3.12 3.07
N VAL A 65 -4.50 2.72 1.88
CA VAL A 65 -3.47 3.42 1.09
C VAL A 65 -4.05 4.36 0.03
N ASP A 66 -5.36 4.35 -0.14
CA ASP A 66 -6.02 5.22 -1.11
C ASP A 66 -5.85 6.69 -0.72
N ILE A 67 -5.58 7.54 -1.70
CA ILE A 67 -5.49 8.99 -1.45
C ILE A 67 -6.79 9.53 -0.87
N THR A 68 -7.93 8.96 -1.25
CA THR A 68 -9.23 9.33 -0.66
C THR A 68 -9.37 8.97 0.81
N ALA A 69 -8.62 7.98 1.30
CA ALA A 69 -8.56 7.66 2.73
C ALA A 69 -7.58 8.58 3.46
N VAL A 70 -6.38 8.78 2.90
CA VAL A 70 -5.31 9.56 3.52
C VAL A 70 -5.54 11.06 3.41
N PHE A 71 -6.11 11.55 2.30
CA PHE A 71 -6.44 12.94 2.05
C PHE A 71 -7.92 13.06 1.64
N PRO A 72 -8.84 12.97 2.60
CA PRO A 72 -10.27 12.73 2.33
C PRO A 72 -10.98 13.91 1.70
N ASN A 73 -10.47 15.11 1.89
CA ASN A 73 -11.03 16.32 1.27
C ASN A 73 -10.05 16.91 0.27
N PHE A 74 -10.24 16.62 -1.01
CA PHE A 74 -9.34 17.14 -2.05
C PHE A 74 -9.36 18.66 -2.19
N ASP A 75 -10.35 19.36 -1.64
CA ASP A 75 -10.40 20.84 -1.64
C ASP A 75 -9.60 21.48 -0.47
N ALA A 76 -9.17 20.66 0.52
CA ALA A 76 -8.35 21.15 1.64
C ALA A 76 -6.93 21.56 1.19
N ASP A 77 -6.22 22.31 2.02
CA ASP A 77 -4.84 22.72 1.76
C ASP A 77 -3.89 21.52 1.91
N PRO A 78 -3.15 21.11 0.87
CA PRO A 78 -2.27 19.96 0.94
C PRO A 78 -0.99 20.16 1.75
N TYR A 79 -0.70 21.39 2.20
CA TYR A 79 0.47 21.70 3.04
C TYR A 79 0.18 21.60 4.54
N LEU A 80 -1.08 21.47 4.94
CA LEU A 80 -1.49 21.39 6.33
C LEU A 80 -1.61 19.93 6.79
N GLU A 81 -1.01 19.60 7.93
CA GLU A 81 -1.03 18.24 8.50
C GLU A 81 -2.45 17.79 8.82
N GLU A 82 -3.30 18.68 9.31
CA GLU A 82 -4.71 18.42 9.62
C GLU A 82 -5.57 18.06 8.40
N SER A 83 -5.05 18.22 7.18
CA SER A 83 -5.73 17.81 5.97
C SER A 83 -5.58 16.31 5.68
N TYR A 84 -4.74 15.61 6.44
CA TYR A 84 -4.42 14.20 6.27
C TYR A 84 -4.92 13.34 7.43
N ASP A 85 -5.34 12.14 7.12
CA ASP A 85 -5.63 11.08 8.09
C ASP A 85 -4.76 9.86 7.79
N PHE A 86 -3.68 9.73 8.53
CA PHE A 86 -2.75 8.61 8.41
C PHE A 86 -3.07 7.44 9.34
N ALA A 87 -3.99 7.59 10.28
CA ALA A 87 -4.13 6.66 11.41
C ALA A 87 -4.19 5.19 11.01
N CYS A 88 -5.05 4.85 10.07
CA CYS A 88 -5.23 3.45 9.64
C CYS A 88 -4.14 2.98 8.71
N THR A 89 -3.62 3.87 7.87
CA THR A 89 -2.51 3.56 6.96
C THR A 89 -1.24 3.30 7.76
N ASP A 90 -0.99 4.09 8.79
CA ASP A 90 0.13 3.94 9.71
C ASP A 90 0.11 2.59 10.41
N GLU A 91 -1.03 2.19 10.96
CA GLU A 91 -1.16 0.89 11.61
C GLU A 91 -0.80 -0.24 10.64
N TYR A 92 -1.30 -0.19 9.42
CA TYR A 92 -1.04 -1.20 8.40
C TYR A 92 0.44 -1.25 8.00
N ILE A 93 1.05 -0.10 7.73
CA ILE A 93 2.46 0.00 7.32
C ILE A 93 3.39 -0.41 8.45
N GLN A 94 3.11 0.00 9.69
CA GLN A 94 3.88 -0.43 10.87
C GLN A 94 3.86 -1.94 11.05
N ILE A 95 2.70 -2.57 10.94
CA ILE A 95 2.56 -4.02 11.05
C ILE A 95 3.39 -4.73 9.97
N THR A 96 3.38 -4.23 8.74
CA THR A 96 4.23 -4.75 7.68
C THR A 96 5.71 -4.60 8.03
N ASN A 97 6.12 -3.44 8.49
CA ASN A 97 7.51 -3.16 8.85
C ASN A 97 8.02 -4.03 10.01
N LEU A 98 7.16 -4.38 10.98
CA LEU A 98 7.49 -5.29 12.09
C LEU A 98 7.94 -6.68 11.62
N THR A 99 7.53 -7.13 10.44
CA THR A 99 7.95 -8.41 9.87
C THR A 99 9.32 -8.37 9.19
N GLY A 100 9.91 -7.18 9.08
CA GLY A 100 11.14 -6.93 8.33
C GLY A 100 10.91 -6.74 6.82
N ALA A 101 9.67 -6.81 6.35
CA ALA A 101 9.34 -6.51 4.96
C ALA A 101 9.30 -5.00 4.74
N LYS A 102 9.74 -4.56 3.56
CA LYS A 102 9.57 -3.19 3.10
C LYS A 102 8.25 -3.04 2.34
N THR A 103 7.63 -1.90 2.48
CA THR A 103 6.42 -1.59 1.73
C THR A 103 6.74 -1.09 0.33
N PHE A 104 6.03 -1.62 -0.63
CA PHE A 104 5.89 -1.09 -1.99
C PHE A 104 4.55 -0.36 -2.03
N TYR A 105 4.58 0.97 -1.91
CA TYR A 105 3.38 1.77 -1.70
C TYR A 105 2.71 2.15 -3.02
N ARG A 106 1.43 1.87 -3.16
CA ARG A 106 0.62 2.30 -4.29
C ARG A 106 0.00 3.67 -4.00
N LEU A 107 0.52 4.69 -4.67
CA LEU A 107 -0.07 6.03 -4.68
C LEU A 107 -1.19 6.06 -5.72
N GLY A 108 -2.40 6.29 -5.30
CA GLY A 108 -3.53 6.35 -6.22
C GLY A 108 -4.82 6.65 -5.50
N GLN A 109 -5.83 6.97 -6.29
CA GLN A 109 -7.18 7.04 -5.77
C GLN A 109 -7.72 5.63 -5.50
N LYS A 110 -8.92 5.59 -5.02
CA LYS A 110 -9.67 4.40 -4.70
C LYS A 110 -9.71 3.40 -5.87
N ILE A 111 -9.42 2.14 -5.59
CA ILE A 111 -9.62 1.05 -6.53
C ILE A 111 -10.92 0.35 -6.17
N GLU A 112 -11.91 0.50 -7.00
CA GLU A 112 -13.19 -0.15 -6.83
C GLU A 112 -13.31 -1.33 -7.79
N HIS A 113 -13.71 -2.48 -7.27
CA HIS A 113 -14.03 -3.66 -8.07
C HIS A 113 -15.52 -3.78 -8.42
N TYR A 114 -16.27 -2.71 -8.21
CA TYR A 114 -17.69 -2.62 -8.55
C TYR A 114 -17.92 -2.02 -9.93
N VAL A 115 -19.16 -1.98 -10.34
CA VAL A 115 -19.65 -1.52 -11.67
C VAL A 115 -19.16 -0.13 -12.07
N LYS A 116 -18.78 0.71 -11.09
CA LYS A 116 -18.10 1.99 -11.34
C LYS A 116 -16.73 1.97 -10.67
N LYS A 117 -15.68 1.97 -11.45
CA LYS A 117 -14.31 2.16 -10.98
C LYS A 117 -14.03 3.65 -10.77
N TYR A 118 -14.42 4.17 -9.63
CA TYR A 118 -14.21 5.60 -9.32
C TYR A 118 -12.74 6.01 -9.23
N GLY A 119 -11.86 5.06 -9.16
CA GLY A 119 -10.43 5.28 -9.02
C GLY A 119 -9.70 5.67 -10.30
N THR A 120 -10.35 5.65 -11.45
CA THR A 120 -9.73 5.83 -12.75
C THR A 120 -9.89 7.25 -13.30
N ILE A 121 -10.71 8.07 -12.64
CA ILE A 121 -10.91 9.46 -13.03
C ILE A 121 -9.65 10.27 -12.70
N PRO A 122 -9.12 11.06 -13.65
CA PRO A 122 -8.00 11.94 -13.39
C PRO A 122 -8.30 12.90 -12.23
N PRO A 123 -7.30 13.27 -11.41
CA PRO A 123 -7.51 14.26 -10.36
C PRO A 123 -7.89 15.61 -10.97
N LYS A 124 -8.75 16.35 -10.29
CA LYS A 124 -9.16 17.72 -10.71
C LYS A 124 -7.96 18.66 -10.88
N ASP A 125 -6.90 18.46 -10.12
CA ASP A 125 -5.66 19.22 -10.14
C ASP A 125 -4.47 18.27 -9.95
N PHE A 126 -3.72 18.05 -11.03
CA PHE A 126 -2.53 17.18 -11.02
C PHE A 126 -1.40 17.73 -10.15
N LYS A 127 -1.24 19.05 -10.04
CA LYS A 127 -0.21 19.65 -9.18
C LYS A 127 -0.52 19.38 -7.73
N LYS A 128 -1.76 19.61 -7.33
CA LYS A 128 -2.21 19.33 -5.97
C LYS A 128 -2.08 17.85 -5.64
N TRP A 129 -2.48 16.97 -6.56
CA TRP A 129 -2.31 15.53 -6.40
C TRP A 129 -0.84 15.15 -6.18
N ALA A 130 0.09 15.73 -6.95
CA ALA A 130 1.53 15.50 -6.79
C ALA A 130 2.03 15.99 -5.42
N ILE A 131 1.55 17.12 -4.92
CA ILE A 131 1.87 17.63 -3.59
C ILE A 131 1.36 16.67 -2.49
N VAL A 132 0.15 16.16 -2.62
CA VAL A 132 -0.38 15.16 -1.69
C VAL A 132 0.49 13.90 -1.69
N CYS A 133 0.86 13.39 -2.86
CA CYS A 133 1.77 12.24 -2.98
C CYS A 133 3.14 12.52 -2.33
N GLU A 134 3.71 13.71 -2.56
CA GLU A 134 4.97 14.12 -1.93
C GLU A 134 4.85 14.09 -0.40
N HIS A 135 3.78 14.61 0.17
CA HIS A 135 3.58 14.63 1.62
C HIS A 135 3.36 13.24 2.20
N ILE A 136 2.71 12.34 1.49
CA ILE A 136 2.64 10.91 1.88
C ILE A 136 4.06 10.29 1.90
N ILE A 137 4.88 10.57 0.89
CA ILE A 137 6.26 10.09 0.86
C ILE A 137 7.07 10.66 2.02
N ARG A 138 6.94 11.94 2.30
CA ARG A 138 7.62 12.61 3.42
C ARG A 138 7.18 12.09 4.76
N HIS A 139 5.89 11.77 4.91
CA HIS A 139 5.37 11.17 6.13
C HIS A 139 6.09 9.85 6.46
N TYR A 140 6.25 8.96 5.48
CA TYR A 140 6.87 7.66 5.72
C TYR A 140 8.40 7.65 5.65
N ASN A 141 9.02 8.64 5.03
CA ASN A 141 10.48 8.67 4.85
C ASN A 141 11.21 9.78 5.60
N GLU A 142 10.53 10.89 5.90
CA GLU A 142 11.16 12.06 6.53
C GLU A 142 10.58 12.39 7.91
N GLY A 143 9.46 11.78 8.28
CA GLY A 143 8.78 12.02 9.56
C GLY A 143 7.85 13.23 9.56
N TRP A 144 7.42 13.72 8.40
CA TRP A 144 6.43 14.79 8.32
C TRP A 144 5.10 14.37 8.95
N ALA A 145 4.40 15.29 9.63
CA ALA A 145 3.14 15.05 10.33
C ALA A 145 3.20 13.89 11.33
N ASP A 146 4.19 13.91 12.22
CA ASP A 146 4.47 12.86 13.19
C ASP A 146 4.68 11.46 12.57
N GLY A 147 5.14 11.42 11.33
CA GLY A 147 5.35 10.20 10.56
C GLY A 147 6.63 9.45 10.88
N PHE A 148 7.11 8.68 9.91
CA PHE A 148 8.15 7.69 10.08
C PHE A 148 9.41 7.97 9.24
N LYS A 149 10.44 7.16 9.44
CA LYS A 149 11.67 7.14 8.64
C LYS A 149 11.96 5.72 8.18
N PHE A 150 11.01 5.11 7.48
CA PHE A 150 11.11 3.72 7.05
C PHE A 150 12.04 3.51 5.85
N GLY A 151 12.37 4.57 5.12
CA GLY A 151 13.21 4.46 3.92
C GLY A 151 12.57 3.61 2.83
N MET A 152 11.30 3.85 2.57
CA MET A 152 10.59 3.17 1.48
C MET A 152 11.22 3.55 0.14
N GLU A 153 11.53 2.54 -0.68
CA GLU A 153 12.26 2.70 -1.93
C GLU A 153 11.36 2.76 -3.16
N TYR A 154 10.20 2.09 -3.09
CA TYR A 154 9.33 1.89 -4.24
C TYR A 154 7.95 2.49 -4.02
N TRP A 155 7.55 3.31 -4.98
CA TRP A 155 6.29 4.01 -5.01
C TRP A 155 5.64 3.78 -6.36
N GLU A 156 4.48 3.18 -6.37
CA GLU A 156 3.71 2.90 -7.57
C GLU A 156 2.69 4.02 -7.78
N ILE A 157 2.62 4.53 -9.00
CA ILE A 157 1.58 5.49 -9.37
C ILE A 157 0.45 4.73 -10.02
N TRP A 158 -0.70 4.72 -9.34
CA TRP A 158 -1.93 4.08 -9.81
C TRP A 158 -1.88 2.54 -9.84
N ASN A 159 -2.89 1.94 -10.48
CA ASN A 159 -3.00 0.50 -10.71
C ASN A 159 -3.75 0.23 -12.01
N GLU A 160 -3.17 -0.58 -12.89
CA GLU A 160 -3.81 -1.15 -14.07
C GLU A 160 -4.65 -0.14 -14.88
N PRO A 161 -4.10 0.98 -15.32
CA PRO A 161 -4.87 2.02 -16.01
C PRO A 161 -5.44 1.56 -17.36
N ASP A 162 -4.89 0.49 -17.91
CA ASP A 162 -5.31 -0.14 -19.16
C ASP A 162 -6.53 -1.06 -19.01
N LEU A 163 -6.84 -1.46 -17.79
CA LEU A 163 -8.02 -2.28 -17.50
C LEU A 163 -9.28 -1.47 -17.29
N ASP A 164 -9.16 -0.15 -17.34
CA ASP A 164 -10.32 0.68 -17.20
C ASP A 164 -11.11 0.68 -18.50
N PRO A 165 -12.28 0.10 -18.47
CA PRO A 165 -13.03 0.08 -19.69
C PRO A 165 -13.60 1.45 -19.92
N ASP A 166 -13.49 1.84 -21.16
CA ASP A 166 -14.58 2.45 -21.81
C ASP A 166 -15.28 3.57 -21.00
N GLU A 167 -15.06 4.78 -21.46
CA GLU A 167 -15.76 5.99 -21.02
C GLU A 167 -17.30 5.84 -20.97
N SER A 168 -17.85 4.83 -21.63
CA SER A 168 -19.28 4.55 -21.65
C SER A 168 -19.84 3.97 -20.35
N THR A 169 -18.98 3.54 -19.44
CA THR A 169 -19.37 2.99 -18.14
C THR A 169 -19.17 3.95 -16.98
N ASN A 170 -18.73 5.16 -17.25
CA ASN A 170 -18.57 6.25 -16.28
C ASN A 170 -19.83 7.11 -16.15
#